data_7d3adb3370689646255e0d58b528c9cb
#
_entry.id   7d3adb3370689646255e0d58b528c9cb
#
_cell.length_a   1.000
_cell.length_b   1.000
_cell.length_c   1.000
_cell.angle_alpha   90.00
_cell.angle_beta   90.00
_cell.angle_gamma   90.00
#
_symmetry.space_group_name_H-M   'P 1'
#
loop_
_entity.id
_entity.type
_entity.pdbx_description
1 polymer ?
#
loop_
_entity_poly.entity_id
_entity_poly.type
_entity_poly.pdbx_seq_one_letter_code
_entity_poly.pdbx_strand_id
1 'polypeptide(L)'
;MDYQKFSEISPCDYAGTLKRESFMDAGMKELWPNIPRISGPAFTVNMVAGENLALHRAIYEAPVGSIIVAQSNTMDYAVIGGNVASIAFKRGIIGFVIDGVVRDIAEIRENRIPMFGRGVLAMPGSKKQAVTVNTPITAGGISVNPGDIIVADEEGIAVIPKDRAEEIYQECKEKVKKEAALSFKEWADRHKKNIDSFYE
;
A
#
# COMPACT_ATOMS: atom_id res chain seq x y z
N MET A 1 11.18 -7.57 -13.44
CA MET A 1 9.78 -8.02 -13.27
C MET A 1 8.90 -6.82 -13.58
N ASP A 2 7.83 -7.01 -14.32
CA ASP A 2 6.80 -5.96 -14.48
C ASP A 2 5.91 -5.95 -13.24
N TYR A 3 6.07 -4.95 -12.41
CA TYR A 3 5.29 -4.82 -11.17
C TYR A 3 3.92 -4.18 -11.39
N GLN A 4 3.70 -3.49 -12.51
CA GLN A 4 2.42 -2.83 -12.79
C GLN A 4 1.29 -3.83 -13.01
N LYS A 5 1.59 -5.05 -13.51
CA LYS A 5 0.59 -6.08 -13.70
C LYS A 5 -0.19 -6.44 -12.43
N PHE A 6 0.42 -6.32 -11.25
CA PHE A 6 -0.25 -6.63 -9.98
C PHE A 6 -1.43 -5.69 -9.69
N SER A 7 -1.46 -4.48 -10.26
CA SER A 7 -2.59 -3.56 -10.16
C SER A 7 -3.77 -3.91 -11.09
N GLU A 8 -3.65 -4.93 -11.95
CA GLU A 8 -4.79 -5.46 -12.71
C GLU A 8 -5.84 -6.11 -11.79
N ILE A 9 -5.41 -6.55 -10.60
CA ILE A 9 -6.22 -7.24 -9.60
C ILE A 9 -6.39 -6.32 -8.39
N SER A 10 -7.62 -6.21 -7.87
CA SER A 10 -7.90 -5.37 -6.70
C SER A 10 -7.42 -6.00 -5.38
N PRO A 11 -7.16 -5.22 -4.33
CA PRO A 11 -6.94 -5.77 -2.99
C PRO A 11 -8.07 -6.69 -2.53
N CYS A 12 -9.33 -6.40 -2.88
CA CYS A 12 -10.47 -7.27 -2.58
C CYS A 12 -10.38 -8.63 -3.28
N ASP A 13 -9.95 -8.66 -4.53
CA ASP A 13 -9.77 -9.91 -5.27
C ASP A 13 -8.61 -10.73 -4.70
N TYR A 14 -7.51 -10.05 -4.30
CA TYR A 14 -6.39 -10.72 -3.60
C TYR A 14 -6.83 -11.35 -2.27
N ALA A 15 -7.85 -10.82 -1.58
CA ALA A 15 -8.40 -11.41 -0.36
C ALA A 15 -9.01 -12.80 -0.57
N GLY A 16 -9.35 -13.17 -1.81
CA GLY A 16 -9.75 -14.53 -2.16
C GLY A 16 -8.63 -15.58 -2.14
N THR A 17 -7.36 -15.14 -2.08
CA THR A 17 -6.17 -16.02 -2.08
C THR A 17 -5.24 -15.75 -0.89
N LEU A 18 -5.07 -14.50 -0.52
CA LEU A 18 -4.24 -14.09 0.61
C LEU A 18 -5.02 -14.21 1.93
N LYS A 19 -4.28 -14.38 3.03
CA LYS A 19 -4.85 -14.39 4.37
C LYS A 19 -4.92 -12.97 4.96
N ARG A 20 -5.65 -12.81 6.08
CA ARG A 20 -5.85 -11.53 6.75
C ARG A 20 -4.55 -10.80 7.09
N GLU A 21 -3.49 -11.51 7.47
CA GLU A 21 -2.16 -10.98 7.78
C GLU A 21 -1.41 -10.38 6.59
N SER A 22 -1.96 -10.47 5.41
CA SER A 22 -1.43 -9.81 4.19
C SER A 22 -2.10 -8.46 3.91
N PHE A 23 -3.03 -8.01 4.73
CA PHE A 23 -3.75 -6.75 4.55
C PHE A 23 -3.51 -5.81 5.73
N MET A 24 -3.19 -4.56 5.42
CA MET A 24 -3.06 -3.53 6.44
C MET A 24 -4.42 -3.29 7.16
N ASP A 25 -4.38 -2.72 8.35
CA ASP A 25 -5.59 -2.40 9.10
C ASP A 25 -6.40 -1.27 8.45
N ALA A 26 -7.69 -1.18 8.78
CA ALA A 26 -8.62 -0.21 8.19
C ALA A 26 -8.31 1.26 8.50
N GLY A 27 -7.34 1.53 9.39
CA GLY A 27 -6.83 2.88 9.63
C GLY A 27 -5.88 3.36 8.53
N MET A 28 -5.37 2.45 7.70
CA MET A 28 -4.54 2.74 6.53
C MET A 28 -5.42 2.90 5.30
N LYS A 29 -5.54 4.11 4.78
CA LYS A 29 -6.44 4.43 3.66
C LYS A 29 -5.87 5.51 2.75
N GLU A 30 -6.49 5.70 1.60
CA GLU A 30 -6.14 6.82 0.72
C GLU A 30 -6.31 8.16 1.45
N LEU A 31 -5.40 9.08 1.22
CA LEU A 31 -5.44 10.40 1.86
C LEU A 31 -6.07 11.49 0.99
N TRP A 32 -6.41 11.19 -0.26
CA TRP A 32 -7.22 12.02 -1.13
C TRP A 32 -8.04 11.12 -2.08
N PRO A 33 -9.23 11.54 -2.51
CA PRO A 33 -10.18 10.67 -3.20
C PRO A 33 -9.76 10.33 -4.63
N ASN A 34 -10.14 9.15 -5.10
CA ASN A 34 -9.89 8.63 -6.45
C ASN A 34 -8.39 8.48 -6.78
N ILE A 35 -7.59 8.04 -5.83
CA ILE A 35 -6.23 7.58 -6.10
C ILE A 35 -6.33 6.34 -7.02
N PRO A 36 -5.64 6.33 -8.18
CA PRO A 36 -5.62 5.14 -9.02
C PRO A 36 -4.99 3.98 -8.25
N ARG A 37 -5.46 2.75 -8.51
CA ARG A 37 -4.80 1.56 -7.97
C ARG A 37 -3.34 1.54 -8.39
N ILE A 38 -2.46 1.36 -7.43
CA ILE A 38 -1.02 1.28 -7.65
C ILE A 38 -0.48 -0.09 -7.24
N SER A 39 0.61 -0.51 -7.88
CA SER A 39 1.38 -1.66 -7.43
C SER A 39 2.88 -1.46 -7.67
N GLY A 40 3.70 -2.00 -6.78
CA GLY A 40 5.15 -1.91 -6.88
C GLY A 40 5.86 -2.56 -5.71
N PRO A 41 7.19 -2.79 -5.82
CA PRO A 41 7.97 -3.35 -4.73
C PRO A 41 8.10 -2.34 -3.58
N ALA A 42 7.96 -2.83 -2.36
CA ALA A 42 8.13 -2.04 -1.15
C ALA A 42 9.60 -1.63 -0.95
N PHE A 43 9.84 -0.34 -0.79
CA PHE A 43 11.07 0.19 -0.20
C PHE A 43 10.73 0.66 1.22
N THR A 44 11.22 -0.06 2.21
CA THR A 44 10.75 0.06 3.59
C THR A 44 11.56 1.06 4.41
N VAL A 45 10.88 1.80 5.30
CA VAL A 45 11.48 2.82 6.15
C VAL A 45 10.94 2.70 7.58
N ASN A 46 11.80 2.34 8.53
CA ASN A 46 11.48 2.45 9.94
C ASN A 46 12.04 3.76 10.49
N MET A 47 11.19 4.65 10.99
CA MET A 47 11.61 5.95 11.50
C MET A 47 11.68 5.96 13.03
N VAL A 48 12.55 6.78 13.57
CA VAL A 48 12.50 7.13 14.99
C VAL A 48 11.27 8.01 15.20
N ALA A 49 10.51 7.78 16.28
CA ALA A 49 9.32 8.57 16.59
C ALA A 49 9.62 10.08 16.62
N GLY A 50 8.83 10.87 15.89
CA GLY A 50 9.03 12.32 15.77
C GLY A 50 10.11 12.76 14.76
N GLU A 51 10.74 11.83 14.07
CA GLU A 51 11.78 12.09 13.08
C GLU A 51 11.28 11.77 11.66
N ASN A 52 11.89 12.43 10.66
CA ASN A 52 11.60 12.13 9.25
C ASN A 52 12.85 11.99 8.36
N LEU A 53 14.05 12.03 8.97
CA LEU A 53 15.31 11.99 8.22
C LEU A 53 15.46 10.73 7.37
N ALA A 54 15.05 9.56 7.90
CA ALA A 54 15.11 8.29 7.17
C ALA A 54 14.27 8.31 5.90
N LEU A 55 13.08 8.91 5.94
CA LEU A 55 12.23 9.03 4.76
C LEU A 55 12.83 10.01 3.73
N HIS A 56 13.44 11.11 4.18
CA HIS A 56 14.17 12.01 3.29
C HIS A 56 15.37 11.34 2.61
N ARG A 57 16.00 10.37 3.23
CA ARG A 57 17.04 9.55 2.61
C ARG A 57 16.42 8.56 1.62
N ALA A 58 15.36 7.89 2.03
CA ALA A 58 14.68 6.86 1.22
C ALA A 58 14.24 7.36 -0.15
N ILE A 59 13.77 8.60 -0.28
CA ILE A 59 13.36 9.16 -1.58
C ILE A 59 14.50 9.25 -2.60
N TYR A 60 15.76 9.21 -2.17
CA TYR A 60 16.93 9.22 -3.05
C TYR A 60 17.52 7.82 -3.28
N GLU A 61 17.33 6.88 -2.35
CA GLU A 61 17.87 5.52 -2.43
C GLU A 61 16.89 4.52 -3.05
N ALA A 62 15.59 4.76 -2.94
CA ALA A 62 14.59 3.86 -3.49
C ALA A 62 14.71 3.75 -5.02
N PRO A 63 14.71 2.53 -5.58
CA PRO A 63 14.70 2.31 -7.02
C PRO A 63 13.45 2.90 -7.68
N VAL A 64 13.58 3.28 -8.95
CA VAL A 64 12.44 3.67 -9.81
C VAL A 64 11.41 2.53 -9.82
N GLY A 65 10.13 2.86 -9.74
CA GLY A 65 9.05 1.88 -9.70
C GLY A 65 8.73 1.33 -8.30
N SER A 66 9.43 1.79 -7.25
CA SER A 66 9.13 1.39 -5.87
C SER A 66 7.94 2.16 -5.29
N ILE A 67 7.30 1.56 -4.29
CA ILE A 67 6.40 2.21 -3.34
C ILE A 67 7.16 2.35 -2.02
N ILE A 68 7.26 3.56 -1.48
CA ILE A 68 7.88 3.77 -0.16
C ILE A 68 6.85 3.43 0.92
N VAL A 69 7.18 2.41 1.72
CA VAL A 69 6.36 1.99 2.87
C VAL A 69 7.07 2.40 4.16
N ALA A 70 6.45 3.25 4.95
CA ALA A 70 7.09 3.86 6.10
C ALA A 70 6.32 3.67 7.40
N GLN A 71 7.02 3.26 8.45
CA GLN A 71 6.55 3.17 9.83
C GLN A 71 7.01 4.40 10.60
N SER A 72 6.08 5.31 10.99
CA SER A 72 6.43 6.57 11.66
C SER A 72 6.67 6.43 13.17
N ASN A 73 6.11 5.40 13.79
CA ASN A 73 6.12 5.16 15.25
C ASN A 73 5.47 6.27 16.09
N THR A 74 4.77 7.22 15.46
CA THR A 74 3.99 8.28 16.13
C THR A 74 2.94 8.86 15.18
N MET A 75 1.89 9.44 15.77
CA MET A 75 0.87 10.22 15.06
C MET A 75 1.00 11.74 15.30
N ASP A 76 1.99 12.16 16.08
CA ASP A 76 2.12 13.56 16.53
C ASP A 76 2.88 14.43 15.53
N TYR A 77 3.56 13.84 14.54
CA TYR A 77 4.38 14.55 13.58
C TYR A 77 4.24 13.98 12.17
N ALA A 78 4.01 14.89 11.22
CA ALA A 78 3.99 14.54 9.81
C ALA A 78 5.40 14.19 9.29
N VAL A 79 5.50 13.06 8.61
CA VAL A 79 6.80 12.53 8.17
C VAL A 79 7.15 12.92 6.74
N ILE A 80 6.15 13.32 5.94
CA ILE A 80 6.32 13.76 4.54
C ILE A 80 5.36 14.91 4.22
N GLY A 81 5.79 15.82 3.35
CA GLY A 81 4.99 16.90 2.78
C GLY A 81 5.17 17.01 1.27
N GLY A 82 4.48 17.98 0.66
CA GLY A 82 4.33 18.12 -0.78
C GLY A 82 5.65 18.15 -1.55
N ASN A 83 6.60 18.99 -1.15
CA ASN A 83 7.90 19.10 -1.84
C ASN A 83 8.67 17.77 -1.85
N VAL A 84 8.72 17.06 -0.71
CA VAL A 84 9.46 15.80 -0.59
C VAL A 84 8.78 14.70 -1.42
N ALA A 85 7.46 14.62 -1.36
CA ALA A 85 6.67 13.70 -2.17
C ALA A 85 6.87 13.97 -3.67
N SER A 86 6.87 15.25 -4.08
CA SER A 86 7.08 15.67 -5.48
C SER A 86 8.47 15.31 -6.00
N ILE A 87 9.52 15.46 -5.18
CA ILE A 87 10.88 15.04 -5.56
C ILE A 87 10.90 13.53 -5.83
N ALA A 88 10.37 12.73 -4.92
CA ALA A 88 10.34 11.28 -5.06
C ALA A 88 9.53 10.84 -6.29
N PHE A 89 8.35 11.41 -6.49
CA PHE A 89 7.48 11.10 -7.61
C PHE A 89 8.14 11.40 -8.97
N LYS A 90 8.82 12.57 -9.09
CA LYS A 90 9.62 12.93 -10.27
C LYS A 90 10.82 12.00 -10.50
N ARG A 91 11.30 11.34 -9.46
CA ARG A 91 12.35 10.31 -9.55
C ARG A 91 11.82 8.92 -9.94
N GLY A 92 10.50 8.79 -10.10
CA GLY A 92 9.84 7.54 -10.51
C GLY A 92 9.38 6.65 -9.36
N ILE A 93 9.26 7.18 -8.14
CA ILE A 93 8.53 6.49 -7.05
C ILE A 93 7.05 6.50 -7.39
N ILE A 94 6.39 5.34 -7.31
CA ILE A 94 4.97 5.18 -7.70
C ILE A 94 4.03 5.82 -6.69
N GLY A 95 4.35 5.73 -5.40
CA GLY A 95 3.49 6.25 -4.33
C GLY A 95 4.05 5.94 -2.95
N PHE A 96 3.24 6.26 -1.95
CA PHE A 96 3.62 6.16 -0.54
C PHE A 96 2.54 5.45 0.27
N VAL A 97 2.97 4.60 1.18
CA VAL A 97 2.17 3.96 2.23
C VAL A 97 2.80 4.33 3.57
N ILE A 98 2.17 5.25 4.29
CA ILE A 98 2.72 5.85 5.51
C ILE A 98 1.91 5.39 6.71
N ASP A 99 2.45 4.47 7.50
CA ASP A 99 1.88 4.15 8.82
C ASP A 99 2.16 5.29 9.80
N GLY A 100 1.40 6.36 9.64
CA GLY A 100 1.57 7.65 10.26
C GLY A 100 0.78 8.76 9.57
N VAL A 101 1.15 10.01 9.83
CA VAL A 101 0.51 11.19 9.27
C VAL A 101 1.42 11.95 8.31
N VAL A 102 0.80 12.63 7.34
CA VAL A 102 1.46 13.45 6.32
C VAL A 102 0.98 14.90 6.41
N ARG A 103 1.59 15.81 5.65
CA ARG A 103 1.13 17.19 5.52
C ARG A 103 1.07 17.64 4.05
N ASP A 104 0.64 18.85 3.80
CA ASP A 104 0.55 19.47 2.47
C ASP A 104 -0.33 18.67 1.49
N ILE A 105 -1.43 18.09 1.99
CA ILE A 105 -2.27 17.15 1.23
C ILE A 105 -2.91 17.79 -0.02
N ALA A 106 -3.17 19.09 0.01
CA ALA A 106 -3.70 19.80 -1.15
C ALA A 106 -2.72 19.77 -2.33
N GLU A 107 -1.43 20.03 -2.06
CA GLU A 107 -0.35 19.98 -3.06
C GLU A 107 -0.09 18.55 -3.55
N ILE A 108 -0.10 17.56 -2.63
CA ILE A 108 0.04 16.13 -2.96
C ILE A 108 -1.07 15.70 -3.93
N ARG A 109 -2.32 16.10 -3.66
CA ARG A 109 -3.49 15.81 -4.51
C ARG A 109 -3.40 16.53 -5.86
N GLU A 110 -3.03 17.80 -5.88
CA GLU A 110 -2.87 18.59 -7.12
C GLU A 110 -1.82 17.94 -8.04
N ASN A 111 -0.72 17.48 -7.47
CA ASN A 111 0.33 16.75 -8.19
C ASN A 111 -0.02 15.28 -8.46
N ARG A 112 -1.22 14.81 -8.05
CA ARG A 112 -1.72 13.44 -8.23
C ARG A 112 -0.78 12.36 -7.70
N ILE A 113 -0.09 12.63 -6.60
CA ILE A 113 0.86 11.70 -5.99
C ILE A 113 0.08 10.68 -5.13
N PRO A 114 0.10 9.38 -5.43
CA PRO A 114 -0.57 8.37 -4.63
C PRO A 114 -0.02 8.36 -3.19
N MET A 115 -0.90 8.58 -2.23
CA MET A 115 -0.56 8.72 -0.82
C MET A 115 -1.61 8.01 0.05
N PHE A 116 -1.17 6.97 0.73
CA PHE A 116 -1.96 6.20 1.68
C PHE A 116 -1.37 6.37 3.08
N GLY A 117 -2.20 6.42 4.10
CA GLY A 117 -1.73 6.61 5.47
C GLY A 117 -2.86 6.73 6.48
N ARG A 118 -2.52 7.15 7.71
CA ARG A 118 -3.49 7.25 8.81
C ARG A 118 -4.19 8.61 8.88
N GLY A 119 -3.62 9.65 8.26
CA GLY A 119 -4.24 10.97 8.28
C GLY A 119 -3.28 12.12 7.94
N VAL A 120 -3.76 13.32 8.21
CA VAL A 120 -3.06 14.57 7.89
C VAL A 120 -2.86 15.38 9.17
N LEU A 121 -1.64 15.90 9.37
CA LEU A 121 -1.27 16.77 10.48
C LEU A 121 -0.25 17.81 10.01
N ALA A 122 -0.41 19.08 10.40
CA ALA A 122 0.46 20.17 9.94
C ALA A 122 1.88 20.14 10.54
N MET A 123 2.04 19.65 11.80
CA MET A 123 3.31 19.68 12.52
C MET A 123 4.32 18.69 11.92
N PRO A 124 5.48 19.14 11.40
CA PRO A 124 6.48 18.25 10.83
C PRO A 124 7.35 17.58 11.89
N GLY A 125 7.87 16.40 11.57
CA GLY A 125 8.95 15.76 12.33
C GLY A 125 10.31 16.46 12.16
N SER A 126 11.27 16.07 13.00
CA SER A 126 12.63 16.59 13.00
C SER A 126 13.60 15.73 12.17
N LYS A 127 14.85 16.20 12.03
CA LYS A 127 15.91 15.54 11.24
C LYS A 127 17.18 15.46 12.08
N LYS A 128 17.21 14.56 13.06
CA LYS A 128 18.34 14.48 14.00
C LYS A 128 19.08 13.15 13.93
N GLN A 129 18.37 12.04 13.73
CA GLN A 129 18.94 10.72 13.84
C GLN A 129 18.86 9.97 12.51
N ALA A 130 20.01 9.60 11.96
CA ALA A 130 20.11 8.72 10.81
C ALA A 130 19.87 7.27 11.23
N VAL A 131 19.07 6.55 10.45
CA VAL A 131 18.84 5.12 10.61
C VAL A 131 18.96 4.42 9.25
N THR A 132 19.20 3.11 9.28
CA THR A 132 19.23 2.29 8.07
C THR A 132 17.83 2.18 7.48
N VAL A 133 17.72 2.39 6.17
CA VAL A 133 16.48 2.18 5.41
C VAL A 133 16.47 0.82 4.74
N ASN A 134 15.34 0.43 4.17
CA ASN A 134 15.14 -0.83 3.44
C ASN A 134 15.41 -2.07 4.29
N THR A 135 14.88 -2.08 5.50
CA THR A 135 14.88 -3.21 6.44
C THR A 135 13.45 -3.66 6.72
N PRO A 136 13.19 -4.89 7.20
CA PRO A 136 11.85 -5.30 7.59
C PRO A 136 11.21 -4.34 8.60
N ILE A 137 9.91 -4.05 8.42
CA ILE A 137 9.13 -3.15 9.26
C ILE A 137 7.78 -3.77 9.62
N THR A 138 7.09 -3.13 10.57
CA THR A 138 5.65 -3.34 10.78
C THR A 138 4.91 -2.09 10.32
N ALA A 139 3.96 -2.23 9.41
CA ALA A 139 3.13 -1.13 8.94
C ALA A 139 1.68 -1.60 8.77
N GLY A 140 0.72 -0.79 9.24
CA GLY A 140 -0.69 -1.17 9.20
C GLY A 140 -0.99 -2.46 9.96
N GLY A 141 -0.22 -2.75 11.04
CA GLY A 141 -0.38 -3.94 11.86
C GLY A 141 0.18 -5.24 11.29
N ILE A 142 0.85 -5.21 10.14
CA ILE A 142 1.43 -6.39 9.48
C ILE A 142 2.91 -6.22 9.17
N SER A 143 3.63 -7.33 8.97
CA SER A 143 5.04 -7.31 8.55
C SER A 143 5.15 -6.97 7.06
N VAL A 144 6.09 -6.09 6.72
CA VAL A 144 6.44 -5.73 5.34
C VAL A 144 7.95 -5.86 5.17
N ASN A 145 8.39 -6.71 4.25
CA ASN A 145 9.80 -6.88 3.93
C ASN A 145 10.19 -6.07 2.69
N PRO A 146 11.46 -5.67 2.58
CA PRO A 146 11.98 -5.08 1.37
C PRO A 146 11.70 -5.93 0.13
N GLY A 147 11.04 -5.32 -0.86
CA GLY A 147 10.70 -5.97 -2.12
C GLY A 147 9.37 -6.73 -2.14
N ASP A 148 8.65 -6.85 -1.02
CA ASP A 148 7.26 -7.34 -1.04
C ASP A 148 6.42 -6.46 -1.96
N ILE A 149 5.46 -7.04 -2.67
CA ILE A 149 4.65 -6.28 -3.62
C ILE A 149 3.48 -5.64 -2.89
N ILE A 150 3.41 -4.34 -2.97
CA ILE A 150 2.27 -3.56 -2.48
C ILE A 150 1.25 -3.43 -3.61
N VAL A 151 -0.02 -3.68 -3.29
CA VAL A 151 -1.17 -3.30 -4.13
C VAL A 151 -2.11 -2.47 -3.27
N ALA A 152 -2.38 -1.24 -3.70
CA ALA A 152 -3.16 -0.29 -2.91
C ALA A 152 -4.15 0.49 -3.76
N ASP A 153 -5.38 0.63 -3.27
CA ASP A 153 -6.46 1.47 -3.82
C ASP A 153 -7.40 1.95 -2.69
N GLU A 154 -8.56 2.48 -3.06
CA GLU A 154 -9.55 3.02 -2.11
C GLU A 154 -10.10 1.99 -1.10
N GLU A 155 -10.03 0.69 -1.41
CA GLU A 155 -10.54 -0.37 -0.55
C GLU A 155 -9.50 -0.88 0.45
N GLY A 156 -8.21 -0.56 0.24
CA GLY A 156 -7.15 -0.92 1.18
C GLY A 156 -5.82 -1.27 0.56
N ILE A 157 -4.97 -1.90 1.36
CA ILE A 157 -3.58 -2.18 1.01
C ILE A 157 -3.28 -3.64 1.26
N ALA A 158 -2.96 -4.37 0.17
CA ALA A 158 -2.46 -5.73 0.20
C ALA A 158 -0.93 -5.75 0.11
N VAL A 159 -0.31 -6.66 0.86
CA VAL A 159 1.12 -6.94 0.84
C VAL A 159 1.32 -8.38 0.40
N ILE A 160 1.95 -8.57 -0.74
CA ILE A 160 2.18 -9.88 -1.35
C ILE A 160 3.66 -10.23 -1.16
N PRO A 161 4.00 -11.35 -0.48
CA PRO A 161 5.38 -11.78 -0.31
C PRO A 161 6.09 -11.91 -1.67
N LYS A 162 7.24 -11.27 -1.81
CA LYS A 162 7.98 -11.20 -3.08
C LYS A 162 8.29 -12.58 -3.67
N ASP A 163 8.61 -13.55 -2.81
CA ASP A 163 9.02 -14.89 -3.24
C ASP A 163 7.85 -15.72 -3.81
N ARG A 164 6.62 -15.32 -3.52
CA ARG A 164 5.38 -15.96 -4.00
C ARG A 164 4.53 -15.06 -4.90
N ALA A 165 5.02 -13.88 -5.22
CA ALA A 165 4.21 -12.86 -5.87
C ALA A 165 3.65 -13.33 -7.22
N GLU A 166 4.46 -13.99 -8.04
CA GLU A 166 4.00 -14.50 -9.35
C GLU A 166 2.95 -15.61 -9.21
N GLU A 167 3.18 -16.56 -8.31
CA GLU A 167 2.23 -17.65 -8.01
C GLU A 167 0.86 -17.07 -7.58
N ILE A 168 0.87 -16.16 -6.61
CA ILE A 168 -0.33 -15.52 -6.06
C ILE A 168 -1.07 -14.72 -7.14
N TYR A 169 -0.33 -13.96 -7.97
CA TYR A 169 -0.92 -13.21 -9.08
C TYR A 169 -1.65 -14.13 -10.06
N GLN A 170 -1.03 -15.22 -10.48
CA GLN A 170 -1.65 -16.16 -11.43
C GLN A 170 -2.88 -16.84 -10.83
N GLU A 171 -2.82 -17.27 -9.57
CA GLU A 171 -3.96 -17.85 -8.85
C GLU A 171 -5.13 -16.89 -8.77
N CYS A 172 -4.88 -15.62 -8.37
CA CYS A 172 -5.92 -14.60 -8.31
C CYS A 172 -6.51 -14.31 -9.69
N LYS A 173 -5.68 -14.16 -10.70
CA LYS A 173 -6.11 -13.86 -12.08
C LYS A 173 -7.06 -14.94 -12.61
N GLU A 174 -6.77 -16.22 -12.34
CA GLU A 174 -7.66 -17.32 -12.72
C GLU A 174 -8.99 -17.30 -11.95
N LYS A 175 -8.98 -16.94 -10.67
CA LYS A 175 -10.21 -16.78 -9.87
C LYS A 175 -11.08 -15.64 -10.40
N VAL A 176 -10.50 -14.46 -10.59
CA VAL A 176 -11.20 -13.28 -11.14
C VAL A 176 -11.82 -13.60 -12.50
N LYS A 177 -11.06 -14.28 -13.39
CA LYS A 177 -11.56 -14.70 -14.70
C LYS A 177 -12.75 -15.64 -14.60
N LYS A 178 -12.73 -16.61 -13.69
CA LYS A 178 -13.84 -17.54 -13.47
C LYS A 178 -15.08 -16.83 -12.91
N GLU A 179 -14.91 -15.88 -12.01
CA GLU A 179 -16.03 -15.11 -11.46
C GLU A 179 -16.63 -14.18 -12.50
N ALA A 180 -15.80 -13.48 -13.26
CA ALA A 180 -16.26 -12.58 -14.33
C ALA A 180 -16.99 -13.31 -15.47
N ALA A 181 -16.81 -14.62 -15.62
CA ALA A 181 -17.52 -15.44 -16.60
C ALA A 181 -18.95 -15.81 -16.18
N LEU A 182 -19.31 -15.61 -14.90
CA LEU A 182 -20.66 -15.90 -14.39
C LEU A 182 -21.60 -14.74 -14.69
N SER A 183 -22.82 -15.05 -15.15
CA SER A 183 -23.91 -14.09 -15.11
C SER A 183 -24.31 -13.79 -13.65
N PHE A 184 -24.91 -12.63 -13.41
CA PHE A 184 -25.41 -12.30 -12.07
C PHE A 184 -26.37 -13.34 -11.52
N LYS A 185 -27.21 -13.96 -12.38
CA LYS A 185 -28.12 -15.03 -11.98
C LYS A 185 -27.37 -16.27 -11.51
N GLU A 186 -26.39 -16.74 -12.28
CA GLU A 186 -25.58 -17.91 -11.92
C GLU A 186 -24.82 -17.68 -10.61
N TRP A 187 -24.27 -16.49 -10.44
CA TRP A 187 -23.62 -16.09 -9.18
C TRP A 187 -24.63 -16.10 -8.01
N ALA A 188 -25.83 -15.52 -8.17
CA ALA A 188 -26.85 -15.46 -7.13
C ALA A 188 -27.36 -16.86 -6.74
N ASP A 189 -27.60 -17.74 -7.73
CA ASP A 189 -28.04 -19.11 -7.48
C ASP A 189 -26.97 -19.91 -6.73
N ARG A 190 -25.71 -19.78 -7.13
CA ARG A 190 -24.56 -20.38 -6.45
C ARG A 190 -24.40 -19.85 -5.02
N HIS A 191 -24.48 -18.53 -4.84
CA HIS A 191 -24.41 -17.88 -3.54
C HIS A 191 -25.52 -18.41 -2.62
N LYS A 192 -26.78 -18.40 -3.08
CA LYS A 192 -27.91 -18.91 -2.28
C LYS A 192 -27.70 -20.36 -1.84
N LYS A 193 -27.32 -21.24 -2.77
CA LYS A 193 -27.05 -22.65 -2.46
C LYS A 193 -25.96 -22.82 -1.40
N ASN A 194 -24.90 -21.99 -1.49
CA ASN A 194 -23.82 -22.02 -0.50
C ASN A 194 -24.30 -21.57 0.88
N ILE A 195 -25.12 -20.49 0.93
CA ILE A 195 -25.69 -20.01 2.20
C ILE A 195 -26.63 -21.05 2.80
N ASP A 196 -27.54 -21.61 2.01
CA ASP A 196 -28.51 -22.62 2.51
C ASP A 196 -27.78 -23.81 3.16
N SER A 197 -26.64 -24.26 2.61
CA SER A 197 -25.85 -25.38 3.16
C SER A 197 -25.25 -25.16 4.55
N PHE A 198 -25.24 -23.93 5.08
CA PHE A 198 -24.81 -23.64 6.45
C PHE A 198 -25.96 -23.72 7.48
N TYR A 199 -27.21 -23.79 7.00
CA TYR A 199 -28.40 -23.81 7.84
C TYR A 199 -29.12 -25.18 7.83
N GLU A 200 -28.63 -26.13 7.01
CA GLU A 200 -29.01 -27.54 7.00
C GLU A 200 -28.18 -28.36 8.02
#